data_cc9a957a6f895c9e26a0fc5dd5c940eb
#
_entry.id   cc9a957a6f895c9e26a0fc5dd5c940eb
#
_cell.length_a   1.000
_cell.length_b   1.000
_cell.length_c   1.000
_cell.angle_alpha   90.00
_cell.angle_beta   90.00
_cell.angle_gamma   90.00
#
_symmetry.space_group_name_H-M   'P 1'
#
loop_
_entity.id
_entity.type
_entity.pdbx_description
1 polymer ?
#
loop_
_entity_poly.entity_id
_entity_poly.type
_entity_poly.pdbx_seq_one_letter_code
_entity_poly.pdbx_strand_id
1 'polypeptide(L)'
;LISYGILSVGISLVNTAIHLWIDPVFSAKTVINMMDVCRWTENGVFIAGLQQIFFLLLVMVFLHVLLSMQSHWYGWLTDTVLAAIICVFTPIAPLRSILAGFFQTIMFNSNGVLHICICLLLSAALSLIGIAVLKRKTL
;
A
#
# COMPACT_ATOMS: atom_id res chain seq x y z
N LEU A 1 -5.19 5.41 13.56
CA LEU A 1 -4.04 4.55 13.25
C LEU A 1 -4.20 3.15 13.85
N ILE A 2 -4.52 3.02 15.12
CA ILE A 2 -4.71 1.72 15.82
C ILE A 2 -5.75 0.86 15.09
N SER A 3 -6.90 1.42 14.73
CA SER A 3 -7.97 0.70 14.02
C SER A 3 -7.51 0.18 12.66
N TYR A 4 -6.72 0.96 11.92
CA TYR A 4 -6.15 0.54 10.64
C TYR A 4 -5.10 -0.56 10.82
N GLY A 5 -4.30 -0.50 11.90
CA GLY A 5 -3.37 -1.56 12.25
C GLY A 5 -4.09 -2.88 12.52
N ILE A 6 -5.15 -2.87 13.34
CA ILE A 6 -5.95 -4.06 13.64
C ILE A 6 -6.57 -4.64 12.36
N LEU A 7 -7.13 -3.78 11.50
CA LEU A 7 -7.75 -4.21 10.25
C LEU A 7 -6.72 -4.79 9.27
N SER A 8 -5.54 -4.17 9.13
CA SER A 8 -4.47 -4.69 8.26
C SER A 8 -3.94 -6.05 8.74
N VAL A 9 -3.80 -6.24 10.04
CA VAL A 9 -3.45 -7.55 10.63
C VAL A 9 -4.52 -8.57 10.34
N GLY A 10 -5.80 -8.25 10.56
CA GLY A 10 -6.92 -9.15 10.30
C GLY A 10 -6.98 -9.60 8.84
N ILE A 11 -6.90 -8.65 7.90
CA ILE A 11 -6.91 -8.95 6.45
C ILE A 11 -5.69 -9.81 6.07
N SER A 12 -4.50 -9.47 6.58
CA SER A 12 -3.28 -10.24 6.28
C SER A 12 -3.37 -11.68 6.80
N LEU A 13 -3.90 -11.89 8.02
CA LEU A 13 -4.10 -13.23 8.58
C LEU A 13 -5.07 -14.06 7.73
N VAL A 14 -6.20 -13.48 7.34
CA VAL A 14 -7.19 -14.16 6.48
C VAL A 14 -6.57 -14.49 5.12
N ASN A 15 -5.87 -13.56 4.49
CA ASN A 15 -5.21 -13.78 3.20
C ASN A 15 -4.14 -14.88 3.29
N THR A 16 -3.34 -14.88 4.34
CA THR A 16 -2.32 -15.92 4.59
C THR A 16 -2.97 -17.29 4.82
N ALA A 17 -4.06 -17.36 5.57
CA ALA A 17 -4.80 -18.60 5.79
C ALA A 17 -5.40 -19.15 4.47
N ILE A 18 -5.96 -18.27 3.63
CA ILE A 18 -6.45 -18.64 2.31
C ILE A 18 -5.32 -19.21 1.47
N HIS A 19 -4.17 -18.54 1.41
CA HIS A 19 -3.02 -19.00 0.63
C HIS A 19 -2.50 -20.36 1.11
N LEU A 20 -2.36 -20.57 2.41
CA LEU A 20 -1.78 -21.81 2.95
C LEU A 20 -2.74 -23.01 2.89
N TRP A 21 -4.04 -22.79 3.01
CA TRP A 21 -5.02 -23.86 3.20
C TRP A 21 -5.94 -24.07 1.99
N ILE A 22 -6.28 -23.02 1.27
CA ILE A 22 -7.27 -23.07 0.18
C ILE A 22 -6.60 -23.22 -1.18
N ASP A 23 -5.58 -22.41 -1.47
CA ASP A 23 -4.91 -22.42 -2.77
C ASP A 23 -4.33 -23.80 -3.17
N PRO A 24 -3.71 -24.58 -2.24
CA PRO A 24 -3.22 -25.91 -2.57
C PRO A 24 -4.32 -26.91 -2.95
N VAL A 25 -5.55 -26.73 -2.39
CA VAL A 25 -6.68 -27.63 -2.65
C VAL A 25 -7.31 -27.38 -4.02
N PHE A 26 -7.37 -26.12 -4.44
CA PHE A 26 -8.07 -25.76 -5.68
C PHE A 26 -7.18 -25.74 -6.92
N SER A 27 -5.85 -25.91 -6.79
CA SER A 27 -4.88 -25.91 -7.92
C SER A 27 -5.04 -24.73 -8.90
N ALA A 28 -5.82 -23.75 -8.54
CA ALA A 28 -6.20 -22.65 -9.41
C ALA A 28 -5.20 -21.50 -9.27
N LYS A 29 -4.12 -21.53 -10.04
CA LYS A 29 -3.17 -20.40 -10.20
C LYS A 29 -3.79 -19.16 -10.88
N THR A 30 -5.10 -19.01 -10.83
CA THR A 30 -5.81 -17.92 -11.52
C THR A 30 -5.92 -16.65 -10.68
N VAL A 31 -5.71 -16.73 -9.39
CA VAL A 31 -5.76 -15.55 -8.48
C VAL A 31 -4.38 -15.29 -7.94
N ILE A 32 -3.84 -14.10 -8.24
CA ILE A 32 -2.56 -13.64 -7.65
C ILE A 32 -2.82 -13.31 -6.20
N ASN A 33 -2.25 -14.10 -5.29
CA ASN A 33 -2.34 -13.83 -3.87
C ASN A 33 -1.24 -12.82 -3.45
N MET A 34 -1.53 -11.97 -2.45
CA MET A 34 -0.54 -11.03 -1.93
C MET A 34 0.72 -11.72 -1.35
N MET A 35 0.61 -12.95 -0.90
CA MET A 35 1.77 -13.75 -0.46
C MET A 35 2.76 -13.99 -1.61
N ASP A 36 2.27 -14.27 -2.82
CA ASP A 36 3.10 -14.45 -4.01
C ASP A 36 3.78 -13.15 -4.41
N VAL A 37 3.07 -12.03 -4.31
CA VAL A 37 3.62 -10.69 -4.54
C VAL A 37 4.75 -10.38 -3.56
N CYS A 38 4.60 -10.78 -2.29
CA CYS A 38 5.60 -10.62 -1.25
C CYS A 38 6.72 -11.67 -1.30
N ARG A 39 6.74 -12.53 -2.32
CA ARG A 39 7.76 -13.57 -2.52
C ARG A 39 7.98 -14.42 -1.29
N TRP A 40 6.90 -14.99 -0.75
CA TRP A 40 6.94 -15.79 0.47
C TRP A 40 7.90 -16.98 0.40
N THR A 41 8.16 -17.52 -0.80
CA THR A 41 9.12 -18.60 -1.04
C THR A 41 10.56 -18.19 -0.80
N GLU A 42 10.90 -16.92 -1.03
CA GLU A 42 12.24 -16.37 -0.84
C GLU A 42 12.42 -15.75 0.55
N ASN A 43 11.42 -14.97 1.00
CA ASN A 43 11.49 -14.20 2.24
C ASN A 43 10.93 -14.98 3.46
N GLY A 44 10.23 -16.09 3.24
CA GLY A 44 9.53 -16.84 4.27
C GLY A 44 8.15 -16.27 4.60
N VAL A 45 7.27 -17.14 5.09
CA VAL A 45 5.84 -16.81 5.39
C VAL A 45 5.72 -15.67 6.40
N PHE A 46 6.58 -15.62 7.41
CA PHE A 46 6.54 -14.60 8.45
C PHE A 46 6.86 -13.20 7.90
N ILE A 47 7.95 -13.07 7.14
CA ILE A 47 8.35 -11.78 6.54
C ILE A 47 7.33 -11.35 5.50
N ALA A 48 6.84 -12.26 4.65
CA ALA A 48 5.80 -11.97 3.68
C ALA A 48 4.49 -11.50 4.36
N GLY A 49 4.12 -12.11 5.49
CA GLY A 49 2.97 -11.68 6.29
C GLY A 49 3.16 -10.26 6.85
N LEU A 50 4.33 -9.95 7.37
CA LEU A 50 4.66 -8.59 7.83
C LEU A 50 4.64 -7.57 6.66
N GLN A 51 5.20 -7.93 5.51
CA GLN A 51 5.13 -7.07 4.31
C GLN A 51 3.68 -6.72 3.94
N GLN A 52 2.77 -7.70 3.95
CA GLN A 52 1.35 -7.45 3.71
C GLN A 52 0.74 -6.49 4.73
N ILE A 53 1.00 -6.70 6.02
CA ILE A 53 0.46 -5.85 7.09
C ILE A 53 0.88 -4.39 6.88
N PHE A 54 2.16 -4.15 6.67
CA PHE A 54 2.69 -2.79 6.52
C PHE A 54 2.29 -2.13 5.20
N PHE A 55 2.17 -2.91 4.14
CA PHE A 55 1.65 -2.41 2.86
C PHE A 55 0.16 -2.04 2.97
N LEU A 56 -0.67 -2.88 3.57
CA LEU A 56 -2.08 -2.59 3.80
C LEU A 56 -2.27 -1.37 4.70
N LEU A 57 -1.44 -1.25 5.75
CA LEU A 57 -1.45 -0.08 6.61
C LEU A 57 -1.13 1.20 5.83
N LEU A 58 -0.11 1.16 4.96
CA LEU A 58 0.25 2.28 4.09
C LEU A 58 -0.92 2.69 3.20
N VAL A 59 -1.56 1.73 2.53
CA VAL A 59 -2.71 1.99 1.65
C VAL A 59 -3.87 2.61 2.43
N MET A 60 -4.21 2.07 3.60
CA MET A 60 -5.29 2.59 4.43
C MET A 60 -5.02 4.01 4.93
N VAL A 61 -3.78 4.29 5.36
CA VAL A 61 -3.37 5.63 5.80
C VAL A 61 -3.42 6.61 4.63
N PHE A 62 -2.94 6.19 3.46
CA PHE A 62 -2.97 7.01 2.24
C PHE A 62 -4.41 7.39 1.86
N LEU A 63 -5.30 6.40 1.79
CA LEU A 63 -6.72 6.64 1.49
C LEU A 63 -7.39 7.54 2.55
N HIS A 64 -7.05 7.34 3.83
CA HIS A 64 -7.58 8.18 4.90
C HIS A 64 -7.15 9.64 4.73
N VAL A 65 -5.89 9.89 4.40
CA VAL A 65 -5.38 11.25 4.16
C VAL A 65 -6.08 11.88 2.96
N LEU A 66 -6.21 11.17 1.84
CA LEU A 66 -6.92 11.66 0.67
C LEU A 66 -8.37 12.02 1.00
N LEU A 67 -9.10 11.13 1.65
CA LEU A 67 -10.49 11.37 2.05
C LEU A 67 -10.62 12.55 3.03
N SER A 68 -9.66 12.70 3.94
CA SER A 68 -9.65 13.84 4.88
C SER A 68 -9.41 15.18 4.18
N MET A 69 -8.70 15.18 3.06
CA MET A 69 -8.45 16.39 2.26
C MET A 69 -9.64 16.79 1.39
N GLN A 70 -10.53 15.86 1.02
CA GLN A 70 -11.65 16.12 0.09
C GLN A 70 -12.69 17.13 0.61
N SER A 71 -12.72 17.39 1.91
CA SER A 71 -13.59 18.43 2.46
C SER A 71 -13.17 19.87 2.09
N HIS A 72 -12.01 20.03 1.44
CA HIS A 72 -11.45 21.30 1.00
C HIS A 72 -11.10 21.23 -0.49
N TRP A 73 -11.05 22.39 -1.14
CA TRP A 73 -10.68 22.47 -2.56
C TRP A 73 -9.28 21.88 -2.86
N TYR A 74 -8.37 21.86 -1.87
CA TYR A 74 -7.05 21.20 -2.00
C TYR A 74 -7.15 19.69 -2.28
N GLY A 75 -8.18 19.02 -1.75
CA GLY A 75 -8.41 17.60 -2.01
C GLY A 75 -8.68 17.36 -3.48
N TRP A 76 -9.59 18.11 -4.06
CA TRP A 76 -9.88 18.06 -5.50
C TRP A 76 -8.66 18.36 -6.36
N LEU A 77 -7.85 19.34 -5.95
CA LEU A 77 -6.60 19.65 -6.64
C LEU A 77 -5.62 18.48 -6.54
N THR A 78 -5.47 17.87 -5.37
CA THR A 78 -4.58 16.72 -5.16
C THR A 78 -5.00 15.53 -6.02
N ASP A 79 -6.30 15.19 -6.04
CA ASP A 79 -6.84 14.10 -6.85
C ASP A 79 -6.63 14.36 -8.34
N THR A 80 -6.86 15.60 -8.79
CA THR A 80 -6.64 16.01 -10.18
C THR A 80 -5.16 15.90 -10.56
N VAL A 81 -4.25 16.32 -9.68
CA VAL A 81 -2.81 16.22 -9.92
C VAL A 81 -2.36 14.75 -9.98
N LEU A 82 -2.84 13.90 -9.05
CA LEU A 82 -2.54 12.47 -9.07
C LEU A 82 -3.05 11.80 -10.36
N ALA A 83 -4.28 12.09 -10.75
CA ALA A 83 -4.87 11.58 -11.99
C ALA A 83 -4.07 12.08 -13.21
N ALA A 84 -3.68 13.35 -13.25
CA ALA A 84 -2.89 13.92 -14.32
C ALA A 84 -1.50 13.26 -14.41
N ILE A 85 -0.84 13.01 -13.28
CA ILE A 85 0.44 12.29 -13.25
C ILE A 85 0.28 10.91 -13.87
N ILE A 86 -0.72 10.14 -13.46
CA ILE A 86 -0.97 8.80 -14.00
C ILE A 86 -1.25 8.88 -15.51
N CYS A 87 -2.13 9.78 -15.93
CA CYS A 87 -2.52 9.92 -17.32
C CYS A 87 -1.36 10.36 -18.23
N VAL A 88 -0.47 11.24 -17.75
CA VAL A 88 0.68 11.73 -18.54
C VAL A 88 1.84 10.73 -18.52
N PHE A 89 2.09 10.10 -17.38
CA PHE A 89 3.23 9.19 -17.22
C PHE A 89 3.01 7.84 -17.91
N THR A 90 1.77 7.38 -18.04
CA THR A 90 1.46 6.07 -18.64
C THR A 90 1.83 5.97 -20.12
N PRO A 91 1.48 6.94 -21.00
CA PRO A 91 1.77 6.84 -22.43
C PRO A 91 3.23 7.14 -22.80
N ILE A 92 3.96 7.91 -21.97
CA ILE A 92 5.32 8.35 -22.26
C ILE A 92 6.31 7.35 -21.66
N ALA A 93 7.03 6.62 -22.52
CA ALA A 93 7.91 5.51 -22.10
C ALA A 93 8.93 5.88 -21.00
N PRO A 94 9.70 6.98 -21.04
CA PRO A 94 10.63 7.33 -19.97
C PRO A 94 9.93 7.67 -18.66
N LEU A 95 8.77 8.33 -18.71
CA LEU A 95 8.00 8.67 -17.51
C LEU A 95 7.31 7.45 -16.91
N ARG A 96 6.83 6.55 -17.76
CA ARG A 96 6.28 5.27 -17.33
C ARG A 96 7.32 4.42 -16.58
N SER A 97 8.58 4.43 -16.99
CA SER A 97 9.64 3.69 -16.26
C SER A 97 9.88 4.25 -14.86
N ILE A 98 9.79 5.58 -14.68
CA ILE A 98 9.88 6.23 -13.37
C ILE A 98 8.70 5.81 -12.47
N LEU A 99 7.48 5.85 -13.01
CA LEU A 99 6.28 5.45 -12.31
C LEU A 99 6.32 3.96 -11.93
N ALA A 100 6.74 3.11 -12.88
CA ALA A 100 6.90 1.68 -12.65
C ALA A 100 7.97 1.40 -11.58
N GLY A 101 9.11 2.09 -11.61
CA GLY A 101 10.17 1.99 -10.59
C GLY A 101 9.66 2.39 -9.20
N PHE A 102 8.87 3.46 -9.11
CA PHE A 102 8.25 3.88 -7.86
C PHE A 102 7.32 2.79 -7.29
N PHE A 103 6.41 2.26 -8.10
CA PHE A 103 5.51 1.18 -7.67
C PHE A 103 6.28 -0.10 -7.36
N GLN A 104 7.29 -0.44 -8.14
CA GLN A 104 8.14 -1.59 -7.87
C GLN A 104 8.83 -1.49 -6.52
N THR A 105 9.32 -0.31 -6.15
CA THR A 105 9.98 -0.09 -4.85
C THR A 105 8.99 -0.21 -3.69
N ILE A 106 7.75 0.28 -3.85
CA ILE A 106 6.75 0.33 -2.78
C ILE A 106 5.96 -0.98 -2.69
N MET A 107 5.64 -1.64 -3.83
CA MET A 107 4.76 -2.81 -3.85
C MET A 107 5.51 -4.13 -4.04
N PHE A 108 6.60 -4.15 -4.81
CA PHE A 108 7.25 -5.36 -5.32
C PHE A 108 8.72 -5.47 -4.93
N ASN A 109 9.15 -4.79 -3.87
CA ASN A 109 10.55 -4.85 -3.46
C ASN A 109 10.93 -6.28 -3.07
N SER A 110 12.00 -6.81 -3.67
CA SER A 110 12.51 -8.15 -3.38
C SER A 110 13.07 -8.31 -1.97
N ASN A 111 13.58 -7.21 -1.39
CA ASN A 111 14.07 -7.21 -0.01
C ASN A 111 12.92 -6.92 0.96
N GLY A 112 12.44 -7.97 1.65
CA GLY A 112 11.30 -7.88 2.56
C GLY A 112 11.50 -6.88 3.70
N VAL A 113 12.70 -6.83 4.28
CA VAL A 113 13.00 -5.91 5.39
C VAL A 113 13.02 -4.45 4.91
N LEU A 114 13.65 -4.19 3.76
CA LEU A 114 13.67 -2.86 3.16
C LEU A 114 12.25 -2.38 2.80
N HIS A 115 11.43 -3.27 2.26
CA HIS A 115 10.03 -2.98 1.94
C HIS A 115 9.24 -2.57 3.19
N ILE A 116 9.36 -3.32 4.29
CA ILE A 116 8.72 -3.01 5.58
C ILE A 116 9.17 -1.62 6.08
N CYS A 117 10.46 -1.32 6.05
CA CYS A 117 10.99 -0.02 6.46
C CYS A 117 10.42 1.13 5.62
N ILE A 118 10.37 0.98 4.30
CA ILE A 118 9.80 1.99 3.38
C ILE A 118 8.32 2.22 3.69
N CYS A 119 7.54 1.15 3.82
CA CYS A 119 6.10 1.25 4.14
C CYS A 119 5.85 1.94 5.49
N LEU A 120 6.66 1.63 6.51
CA LEU A 120 6.59 2.27 7.83
C LEU A 120 6.90 3.78 7.76
N LEU A 121 8.00 4.15 7.11
CA LEU A 121 8.41 5.54 6.96
C LEU A 121 7.35 6.36 6.21
N LEU A 122 6.83 5.83 5.11
CA LEU A 122 5.78 6.47 4.33
C LEU A 122 4.48 6.60 5.12
N SER A 123 4.08 5.55 5.85
CA SER A 123 2.88 5.59 6.71
C SER A 123 3.01 6.63 7.81
N ALA A 124 4.19 6.75 8.43
CA ALA A 124 4.46 7.76 9.44
C ALA A 124 4.40 9.18 8.84
N ALA A 125 5.05 9.41 7.70
CA ALA A 125 5.03 10.70 7.01
C ALA A 125 3.59 11.10 6.61
N LEU A 126 2.82 10.20 6.02
CA LEU A 126 1.43 10.44 5.66
C LEU A 126 0.55 10.70 6.88
N SER A 127 0.79 9.99 8.00
CA SER A 127 0.06 10.24 9.25
C SER A 127 0.32 11.64 9.80
N LEU A 128 1.56 12.14 9.72
CA LEU A 128 1.89 13.51 10.12
C LEU A 128 1.18 14.54 9.22
N ILE A 129 1.15 14.31 7.91
CA ILE A 129 0.39 15.15 6.97
C ILE A 129 -1.10 15.14 7.33
N GLY A 130 -1.67 13.95 7.59
CA GLY A 130 -3.07 13.80 7.99
C GLY A 130 -3.40 14.57 9.26
N ILE A 131 -2.54 14.51 10.29
CA ILE A 131 -2.69 15.27 11.54
C ILE A 131 -2.61 16.78 11.27
N ALA A 132 -1.69 17.22 10.42
CA ALA A 132 -1.56 18.64 10.06
C ALA A 132 -2.82 19.16 9.33
N VAL A 133 -3.39 18.36 8.44
CA VAL A 133 -4.63 18.68 7.73
C VAL A 133 -5.81 18.76 8.71
N LEU A 134 -5.93 17.80 9.61
CA LEU A 134 -7.01 17.77 10.60
C LEU A 134 -6.93 18.93 11.59
N LYS A 135 -5.72 19.30 12.05
CA LYS A 135 -5.54 20.46 12.94
C LYS A 135 -5.98 21.78 12.30
N ARG A 136 -5.84 21.92 10.99
CA ARG A 136 -6.34 23.10 10.26
C ARG A 136 -7.87 23.15 10.13
N LYS A 137 -8.55 22.03 10.38
CA LYS A 137 -10.02 21.96 10.40
C LYS A 137 -10.64 22.45 11.70
N THR A 138 -9.90 22.43 12.80
CA THR A 138 -10.39 22.78 14.15
C THR A 138 -10.07 24.23 14.55
N LEU A 139 -9.44 24.99 13.69
CA LEU A 139 -9.21 26.44 13.82
C LEU A 139 -10.07 27.20 12.80
#